data_653dc8a4be73557b66d981ee12d24681
#
_entry.id   653dc8a4be73557b66d981ee12d24681
#
_cell.length_a   1.000
_cell.length_b   1.000
_cell.length_c   1.000
_cell.angle_alpha   90.00
_cell.angle_beta   90.00
_cell.angle_gamma   90.00
#
_symmetry.space_group_name_H-M   'P 1'
#
loop_
_entity.id
_entity.type
_entity.pdbx_description
1 polymer ?
#
loop_
_entity_poly.entity_id
_entity_poly.type
_entity_poly.pdbx_seq_one_letter_code
_entity_poly.pdbx_strand_id
1 'polypeptide(L)'
;EAKWAIEDLYKNDDEWEADFTRLKEHLPELSAYEGRLGESAQTLLSMQRLCDKMNMLAEKVYVYANQRLHENTDNAVYQNLASRAQSLLVEMSERTSYIEPEIMELPEGTIEKYLQENGELRVYGQYFENMIRQKAHVLPGEMEKLLASAGELAESPKDIFSMFNNADIRFPKITGEDGTDVEVTHGRFISLLQSKDQRVRKDAFEALYGVYEKFRNTLAATYRANVKQEVFFARARRYGSDLEAALDGSHIPVSVYDNLIHVVHEHLPLMHRYVKIRKKLLGLDELHMYDLYTPMTENSGEHFSFEDAKKT
;
A
#
# COMPACT_ATOMS: atom_id res chain seq x y z
N GLU A 1 -22.21 -4.50 20.68
CA GLU A 1 -21.05 -3.91 20.03
C GLU A 1 -20.43 -4.93 19.07
N ALA A 2 -20.11 -4.51 17.85
CA ALA A 2 -19.35 -5.34 16.92
C ALA A 2 -17.89 -5.40 17.40
N LYS A 3 -17.34 -6.60 17.51
CA LYS A 3 -15.95 -6.84 17.88
C LYS A 3 -15.27 -7.69 16.82
N TRP A 4 -13.97 -7.55 16.68
CA TRP A 4 -13.17 -8.46 15.89
C TRP A 4 -13.06 -9.81 16.62
N ALA A 5 -13.08 -10.90 15.87
CA ALA A 5 -12.88 -12.25 16.40
C ALA A 5 -11.37 -12.54 16.60
N ILE A 6 -10.73 -11.77 17.48
CA ILE A 6 -9.26 -11.86 17.73
C ILE A 6 -8.91 -13.23 18.31
N GLU A 7 -9.86 -13.86 19.01
CA GLU A 7 -9.75 -15.22 19.54
C GLU A 7 -9.55 -16.29 18.46
N ASP A 8 -9.81 -16.00 17.19
CA ASP A 8 -9.48 -16.89 16.07
C ASP A 8 -7.96 -16.98 15.83
N LEU A 9 -7.20 -15.97 16.26
CA LEU A 9 -5.75 -15.98 16.23
C LEU A 9 -5.17 -16.66 17.47
N TYR A 10 -5.48 -16.13 18.65
CA TYR A 10 -5.11 -16.68 19.96
C TYR A 10 -6.26 -16.50 20.93
N LYS A 11 -6.58 -17.54 21.69
CA LYS A 11 -7.68 -17.50 22.67
C LYS A 11 -7.45 -16.49 23.79
N ASN A 12 -6.18 -16.26 24.13
CA ASN A 12 -5.75 -15.34 25.17
C ASN A 12 -4.28 -14.94 24.98
N ASP A 13 -3.82 -14.01 25.81
CA ASP A 13 -2.46 -13.49 25.76
C ASP A 13 -1.41 -14.54 26.16
N ASP A 14 -1.77 -15.57 26.93
CA ASP A 14 -0.84 -16.67 27.31
C ASP A 14 -0.48 -17.55 26.10
N GLU A 15 -1.45 -17.85 25.24
CA GLU A 15 -1.19 -18.57 23.98
C GLU A 15 -0.30 -17.75 23.04
N TRP A 16 -0.52 -16.43 23.00
CA TRP A 16 0.34 -15.52 22.25
C TRP A 16 1.78 -15.50 22.81
N GLU A 17 1.94 -15.42 24.13
CA GLU A 17 3.24 -15.41 24.81
C GLU A 17 4.04 -16.69 24.53
N ALA A 18 3.35 -17.83 24.50
CA ALA A 18 3.99 -19.11 24.15
C ALA A 18 4.55 -19.10 22.72
N ASP A 19 3.80 -18.60 21.74
CA ASP A 19 4.25 -18.50 20.35
C ASP A 19 5.32 -17.42 20.16
N PHE A 20 5.21 -16.29 20.85
CA PHE A 20 6.24 -15.26 20.89
C PHE A 20 7.57 -15.79 21.41
N THR A 21 7.54 -16.52 22.53
CA THR A 21 8.74 -17.13 23.14
C THR A 21 9.35 -18.17 22.20
N ARG A 22 8.52 -19.05 21.63
CA ARG A 22 8.94 -20.06 20.66
C ARG A 22 9.62 -19.43 19.43
N LEU A 23 9.03 -18.37 18.87
CA LEU A 23 9.59 -17.66 17.74
C LEU A 23 10.97 -17.08 18.09
N LYS A 24 11.08 -16.45 19.26
CA LYS A 24 12.33 -15.86 19.74
C LYS A 24 13.44 -16.89 19.93
N GLU A 25 13.10 -18.06 20.47
CA GLU A 25 14.06 -19.16 20.66
C GLU A 25 14.60 -19.73 19.34
N HIS A 26 13.79 -19.72 18.28
CA HIS A 26 14.17 -20.24 16.96
C HIS A 26 14.86 -19.21 16.05
N LEU A 27 14.86 -17.91 16.39
CA LEU A 27 15.52 -16.90 15.57
C LEU A 27 17.00 -17.20 15.23
N PRO A 28 17.82 -17.73 16.14
CA PRO A 28 19.21 -18.06 15.82
C PRO A 28 19.38 -19.09 14.70
N GLU A 29 18.37 -19.94 14.45
CA GLU A 29 18.41 -20.93 13.37
C GLU A 29 18.46 -20.28 11.98
N LEU A 30 17.90 -19.09 11.82
CA LEU A 30 17.94 -18.33 10.56
C LEU A 30 19.38 -17.96 10.19
N SER A 31 20.20 -17.55 11.16
CA SER A 31 21.59 -17.19 10.92
C SER A 31 22.50 -18.40 10.67
N ALA A 32 22.05 -19.62 10.92
CA ALA A 32 22.84 -20.83 10.70
C ALA A 32 23.08 -21.16 9.21
N TYR A 33 22.37 -20.50 8.32
CA TYR A 33 22.50 -20.66 6.87
C TYR A 33 23.40 -19.61 6.22
N GLU A 34 23.83 -18.58 6.95
CA GLU A 34 24.71 -17.52 6.44
C GLU A 34 26.03 -18.11 5.89
N GLY A 35 26.41 -17.71 4.68
CA GLY A 35 27.57 -18.21 3.95
C GLY A 35 27.38 -19.61 3.35
N ARG A 36 26.16 -20.18 3.37
CA ARG A 36 25.89 -21.57 2.98
C ARG A 36 24.85 -21.74 1.88
N LEU A 37 24.22 -20.67 1.42
CA LEU A 37 23.12 -20.75 0.44
C LEU A 37 23.56 -21.29 -0.92
N GLY A 38 24.86 -21.18 -1.22
CA GLY A 38 25.49 -21.72 -2.42
C GLY A 38 25.95 -23.18 -2.30
N GLU A 39 25.78 -23.86 -1.15
CA GLU A 39 26.25 -25.24 -0.98
C GLU A 39 25.45 -26.25 -1.82
N SER A 40 24.11 -26.13 -1.83
CA SER A 40 23.23 -27.02 -2.59
C SER A 40 21.80 -26.49 -2.71
N ALA A 41 21.05 -27.00 -3.69
CA ALA A 41 19.62 -26.76 -3.82
C ALA A 41 18.82 -27.13 -2.55
N GLN A 42 19.25 -28.20 -1.84
CA GLN A 42 18.61 -28.66 -0.61
C GLN A 42 18.87 -27.68 0.56
N THR A 43 20.07 -27.11 0.67
CA THR A 43 20.40 -26.11 1.69
C THR A 43 19.55 -24.85 1.48
N LEU A 44 19.46 -24.36 0.24
CA LEU A 44 18.64 -23.22 -0.12
C LEU A 44 17.15 -23.47 0.18
N LEU A 45 16.61 -24.63 -0.19
CA LEU A 45 15.23 -25.03 0.11
C LEU A 45 14.96 -25.06 1.62
N SER A 46 15.90 -25.63 2.39
CA SER A 46 15.73 -25.74 3.85
C SER A 46 15.68 -24.38 4.52
N MET A 47 16.50 -23.44 4.06
CA MET A 47 16.46 -22.05 4.52
C MET A 47 15.14 -21.38 4.16
N GLN A 48 14.65 -21.48 2.90
CA GLN A 48 13.38 -20.87 2.48
C GLN A 48 12.19 -21.40 3.31
N ARG A 49 12.14 -22.72 3.53
CA ARG A 49 11.10 -23.33 4.37
C ARG A 49 11.16 -22.88 5.82
N LEU A 50 12.36 -22.69 6.36
CA LEU A 50 12.52 -22.14 7.70
C LEU A 50 12.00 -20.68 7.74
N CYS A 51 12.36 -19.87 6.75
CA CYS A 51 11.84 -18.49 6.63
C CYS A 51 10.32 -18.47 6.54
N ASP A 52 9.69 -19.29 5.71
CA ASP A 52 8.24 -19.37 5.59
C ASP A 52 7.59 -19.73 6.94
N LYS A 53 8.08 -20.77 7.60
CA LYS A 53 7.57 -21.19 8.90
C LYS A 53 7.67 -20.07 9.95
N MET A 54 8.82 -19.39 9.98
CA MET A 54 9.07 -18.30 10.92
C MET A 54 8.20 -17.08 10.58
N ASN A 55 8.07 -16.72 9.30
CA ASN A 55 7.21 -15.62 8.83
C ASN A 55 5.75 -15.85 9.19
N MET A 56 5.19 -17.04 8.93
CA MET A 56 3.81 -17.36 9.29
C MET A 56 3.55 -17.19 10.78
N LEU A 57 4.49 -17.63 11.62
CA LEU A 57 4.35 -17.48 13.07
C LEU A 57 4.52 -16.03 13.51
N ALA A 58 5.49 -15.32 12.93
CA ALA A 58 5.75 -13.91 13.21
C ALA A 58 4.56 -13.02 12.81
N GLU A 59 3.95 -13.28 11.65
CA GLU A 59 2.75 -12.59 11.20
C GLU A 59 1.59 -12.79 12.18
N LYS A 60 1.34 -14.02 12.61
CA LYS A 60 0.28 -14.33 13.57
C LYS A 60 0.50 -13.60 14.91
N VAL A 61 1.73 -13.61 15.42
CA VAL A 61 2.13 -12.91 16.66
C VAL A 61 1.92 -11.39 16.50
N TYR A 62 2.35 -10.84 15.37
CA TYR A 62 2.26 -9.41 15.07
C TYR A 62 0.81 -8.93 14.92
N VAL A 63 0.00 -9.66 14.13
CA VAL A 63 -1.39 -9.28 13.86
C VAL A 63 -2.21 -9.29 15.14
N TYR A 64 -2.11 -10.32 15.97
CA TYR A 64 -2.82 -10.35 17.26
C TYR A 64 -2.46 -9.15 18.13
N ALA A 65 -1.18 -8.90 18.34
CA ALA A 65 -0.72 -7.81 19.20
C ALA A 65 -1.23 -6.43 18.73
N ASN A 66 -1.20 -6.19 17.42
CA ASN A 66 -1.69 -4.94 16.84
C ASN A 66 -3.22 -4.82 16.85
N GLN A 67 -3.95 -5.92 16.64
CA GLN A 67 -5.41 -5.92 16.75
C GLN A 67 -5.83 -5.59 18.20
N ARG A 68 -5.14 -6.16 19.21
CA ARG A 68 -5.36 -5.81 20.61
C ARG A 68 -5.07 -4.33 20.90
N LEU A 69 -3.98 -3.80 20.36
CA LEU A 69 -3.66 -2.38 20.47
C LEU A 69 -4.76 -1.51 19.86
N HIS A 70 -5.28 -1.87 18.70
CA HIS A 70 -6.32 -1.10 17.99
C HIS A 70 -7.69 -1.20 18.67
N GLU A 71 -7.98 -2.26 19.43
CA GLU A 71 -9.18 -2.30 20.29
C GLU A 71 -9.14 -1.26 21.40
N ASN A 72 -7.98 -1.03 22.01
CA ASN A 72 -7.80 -0.06 23.07
C ASN A 72 -6.36 0.46 23.12
N THR A 73 -6.13 1.57 22.45
CA THR A 73 -4.80 2.19 22.32
C THR A 73 -4.23 2.74 23.64
N ASP A 74 -5.06 2.96 24.65
CA ASP A 74 -4.64 3.44 25.98
C ASP A 74 -4.22 2.30 26.91
N ASN A 75 -4.43 1.04 26.51
CA ASN A 75 -4.08 -0.11 27.33
C ASN A 75 -2.56 -0.39 27.26
N ALA A 76 -1.87 -0.19 28.38
CA ALA A 76 -0.43 -0.38 28.50
C ALA A 76 0.03 -1.83 28.20
N VAL A 77 -0.81 -2.84 28.49
CA VAL A 77 -0.50 -4.24 28.15
C VAL A 77 -0.48 -4.42 26.64
N TYR A 78 -1.48 -3.89 25.93
CA TYR A 78 -1.57 -4.01 24.47
C TYR A 78 -0.48 -3.21 23.75
N GLN A 79 -0.12 -2.04 24.27
CA GLN A 79 1.05 -1.27 23.79
C GLN A 79 2.34 -2.10 23.92
N ASN A 80 2.52 -2.79 25.06
CA ASN A 80 3.68 -3.65 25.28
C ASN A 80 3.70 -4.85 24.34
N LEU A 81 2.58 -5.55 24.13
CA LEU A 81 2.50 -6.67 23.18
C LEU A 81 2.89 -6.23 21.78
N ALA A 82 2.34 -5.12 21.29
CA ALA A 82 2.63 -4.59 19.95
C ALA A 82 4.11 -4.17 19.81
N SER A 83 4.67 -3.49 20.81
CA SER A 83 6.07 -3.09 20.80
C SER A 83 7.02 -4.30 20.79
N ARG A 84 6.72 -5.33 21.58
CA ARG A 84 7.50 -6.57 21.62
C ARG A 84 7.43 -7.33 20.30
N ALA A 85 6.23 -7.43 19.71
CA ALA A 85 6.04 -8.05 18.41
C ALA A 85 6.84 -7.31 17.32
N GLN A 86 6.78 -5.97 17.31
CA GLN A 86 7.56 -5.16 16.37
C GLN A 86 9.07 -5.37 16.54
N SER A 87 9.58 -5.38 17.77
CA SER A 87 11.01 -5.63 18.03
C SER A 87 11.46 -6.99 17.55
N LEU A 88 10.61 -8.01 17.67
CA LEU A 88 10.90 -9.36 17.19
C LEU A 88 10.99 -9.43 15.67
N LEU A 89 10.10 -8.71 14.94
CA LEU A 89 10.17 -8.60 13.48
C LEU A 89 11.45 -7.91 13.02
N VAL A 90 11.90 -6.87 13.74
CA VAL A 90 13.18 -6.20 13.44
C VAL A 90 14.35 -7.17 13.63
N GLU A 91 14.40 -7.90 14.74
CA GLU A 91 15.44 -8.90 14.98
C GLU A 91 15.44 -10.00 13.90
N MET A 92 14.26 -10.47 13.50
CA MET A 92 14.13 -11.45 12.43
C MET A 92 14.65 -10.92 11.08
N SER A 93 14.31 -9.66 10.74
CA SER A 93 14.80 -8.99 9.54
C SER A 93 16.33 -8.85 9.54
N GLU A 94 16.93 -8.50 10.68
CA GLU A 94 18.39 -8.43 10.83
C GLU A 94 19.05 -9.79 10.58
N ARG A 95 18.47 -10.85 11.13
CA ARG A 95 19.01 -12.22 10.99
C ARG A 95 18.87 -12.82 9.60
N THR A 96 17.97 -12.30 8.78
CA THR A 96 17.73 -12.73 7.39
C THR A 96 18.35 -11.80 6.36
N SER A 97 18.95 -10.68 6.79
CA SER A 97 19.48 -9.64 5.90
C SER A 97 20.62 -10.10 4.97
N TYR A 98 21.27 -11.22 5.29
CA TYR A 98 22.32 -11.83 4.45
C TYR A 98 21.76 -12.56 3.22
N ILE A 99 20.49 -12.96 3.22
CA ILE A 99 19.91 -13.87 2.22
C ILE A 99 20.00 -13.31 0.80
N GLU A 100 19.48 -12.11 0.61
CA GLU A 100 19.48 -11.49 -0.72
C GLU A 100 20.89 -11.20 -1.23
N PRO A 101 21.79 -10.54 -0.46
CA PRO A 101 23.18 -10.35 -0.88
C PRO A 101 23.89 -11.65 -1.25
N GLU A 102 23.77 -12.69 -0.42
CA GLU A 102 24.44 -13.96 -0.65
C GLU A 102 23.92 -14.64 -1.93
N ILE A 103 22.61 -14.65 -2.17
CA ILE A 103 22.04 -15.19 -3.41
C ILE A 103 22.51 -14.40 -4.63
N MET A 104 22.56 -13.06 -4.52
CA MET A 104 23.04 -12.20 -5.61
C MET A 104 24.53 -12.39 -5.92
N GLU A 105 25.33 -12.82 -4.96
CA GLU A 105 26.76 -13.11 -5.16
C GLU A 105 27.03 -14.50 -5.76
N LEU A 106 26.03 -15.39 -5.81
CA LEU A 106 26.18 -16.70 -6.43
C LEU A 106 26.58 -16.58 -7.92
N PRO A 107 27.37 -17.53 -8.41
CA PRO A 107 27.71 -17.60 -9.84
C PRO A 107 26.46 -17.66 -10.71
N GLU A 108 26.51 -17.01 -11.87
CA GLU A 108 25.41 -17.00 -12.86
C GLU A 108 25.00 -18.44 -13.22
N GLY A 109 23.70 -18.69 -13.28
CA GLY A 109 23.13 -20.00 -13.58
C GLY A 109 22.99 -20.93 -12.38
N THR A 110 23.50 -20.55 -11.18
CA THR A 110 23.43 -21.41 -9.98
C THR A 110 21.99 -21.64 -9.52
N ILE A 111 21.20 -20.58 -9.47
CA ILE A 111 19.78 -20.65 -9.03
C ILE A 111 18.95 -21.43 -10.04
N GLU A 112 19.13 -21.18 -11.34
CA GLU A 112 18.46 -21.92 -12.41
C GLU A 112 18.75 -23.42 -12.33
N LYS A 113 20.01 -23.76 -12.07
CA LYS A 113 20.42 -25.16 -11.84
C LYS A 113 19.71 -25.74 -10.61
N TYR A 114 19.67 -25.02 -9.51
CA TYR A 114 19.02 -25.49 -8.28
C TYR A 114 17.50 -25.67 -8.46
N LEU A 115 16.85 -24.79 -9.20
CA LEU A 115 15.42 -24.91 -9.55
C LEU A 115 15.14 -26.13 -10.47
N GLN A 116 16.12 -26.53 -11.31
CA GLN A 116 16.02 -27.75 -12.13
C GLN A 116 16.25 -29.01 -11.31
N GLU A 117 17.21 -29.01 -10.40
CA GLU A 117 17.59 -30.15 -9.56
C GLU A 117 16.56 -30.46 -8.47
N ASN A 118 15.86 -29.45 -7.95
CA ASN A 118 14.90 -29.61 -6.84
C ASN A 118 13.53 -29.07 -7.21
N GLY A 119 12.57 -29.99 -7.45
CA GLY A 119 11.20 -29.64 -7.84
C GLY A 119 10.44 -28.85 -6.77
N GLU A 120 10.73 -29.03 -5.49
CA GLU A 120 10.10 -28.29 -4.39
C GLU A 120 10.60 -26.85 -4.29
N LEU A 121 11.85 -26.60 -4.71
CA LEU A 121 12.40 -25.24 -4.77
C LEU A 121 11.73 -24.37 -5.86
N ARG A 122 11.09 -24.99 -6.85
CA ARG A 122 10.39 -24.26 -7.94
C ARG A 122 9.26 -23.36 -7.45
N VAL A 123 8.68 -23.63 -6.29
CA VAL A 123 7.67 -22.74 -5.66
C VAL A 123 8.24 -21.33 -5.46
N TYR A 124 9.53 -21.21 -5.21
CA TYR A 124 10.24 -19.93 -5.02
C TYR A 124 10.84 -19.37 -6.33
N GLY A 125 10.57 -20.00 -7.48
CA GLY A 125 11.16 -19.62 -8.75
C GLY A 125 10.99 -18.15 -9.07
N GLN A 126 9.76 -17.63 -9.00
CA GLN A 126 9.47 -16.22 -9.25
C GLN A 126 10.20 -15.27 -8.28
N TYR A 127 10.32 -15.64 -7.00
CA TYR A 127 11.05 -14.86 -6.01
C TYR A 127 12.52 -14.72 -6.40
N PHE A 128 13.18 -15.82 -6.77
CA PHE A 128 14.57 -15.81 -7.22
C PHE A 128 14.77 -15.10 -8.57
N GLU A 129 13.88 -15.32 -9.52
CA GLU A 129 13.91 -14.61 -10.80
C GLU A 129 13.83 -13.10 -10.63
N ASN A 130 12.93 -12.62 -9.76
CA ASN A 130 12.81 -11.20 -9.44
C ASN A 130 14.08 -10.65 -8.78
N MET A 131 14.66 -11.40 -7.84
CA MET A 131 15.89 -11.00 -7.16
C MET A 131 17.07 -10.90 -8.13
N ILE A 132 17.26 -11.92 -8.99
CA ILE A 132 18.32 -11.94 -9.99
C ILE A 132 18.15 -10.79 -11.00
N ARG A 133 16.93 -10.53 -11.44
CA ARG A 133 16.61 -9.43 -12.35
C ARG A 133 16.97 -8.07 -11.74
N GLN A 134 16.67 -7.86 -10.46
CA GLN A 134 16.98 -6.63 -9.74
C GLN A 134 18.47 -6.42 -9.49
N LYS A 135 19.30 -7.47 -9.63
CA LYS A 135 20.76 -7.39 -9.44
C LYS A 135 21.41 -6.27 -10.28
N ALA A 136 20.90 -5.99 -11.48
CA ALA A 136 21.40 -4.91 -12.33
C ALA A 136 21.21 -3.50 -11.71
N HIS A 137 20.27 -3.37 -10.78
CA HIS A 137 19.85 -2.14 -10.12
C HIS A 137 20.34 -2.02 -8.68
N VAL A 138 21.01 -3.04 -8.18
CA VAL A 138 21.67 -3.02 -6.86
C VAL A 138 23.04 -2.36 -7.00
N LEU A 139 23.38 -1.50 -6.06
CA LEU A 139 24.62 -0.75 -6.03
C LEU A 139 25.61 -1.38 -5.02
N PRO A 140 26.91 -1.03 -5.10
CA PRO A 140 27.88 -1.40 -4.06
C PRO A 140 27.42 -0.96 -2.67
N GLY A 141 27.71 -1.75 -1.62
CA GLY A 141 27.16 -1.58 -0.28
C GLY A 141 27.29 -0.18 0.31
N GLU A 142 28.41 0.53 0.07
CA GLU A 142 28.59 1.92 0.54
C GLU A 142 27.60 2.89 -0.15
N MET A 143 27.30 2.65 -1.42
CA MET A 143 26.31 3.47 -2.16
C MET A 143 24.88 3.14 -1.72
N GLU A 144 24.57 1.87 -1.44
CA GLU A 144 23.27 1.47 -0.87
C GLU A 144 23.03 2.12 0.49
N LYS A 145 24.03 2.15 1.37
CA LYS A 145 23.95 2.85 2.66
C LYS A 145 23.69 4.35 2.49
N LEU A 146 24.36 4.97 1.52
CA LEU A 146 24.15 6.40 1.22
C LEU A 146 22.73 6.64 0.70
N LEU A 147 22.23 5.80 -0.22
CA LEU A 147 20.86 5.91 -0.73
C LEU A 147 19.82 5.66 0.36
N ALA A 148 20.05 4.69 1.25
CA ALA A 148 19.19 4.44 2.40
C ALA A 148 19.10 5.67 3.31
N SER A 149 20.23 6.34 3.60
CA SER A 149 20.26 7.58 4.38
C SER A 149 19.55 8.74 3.65
N ALA A 150 19.61 8.79 2.31
CA ALA A 150 18.87 9.77 1.51
C ALA A 150 17.37 9.50 1.50
N GLY A 151 16.94 8.26 1.77
CA GLY A 151 15.53 7.86 1.83
C GLY A 151 14.72 8.66 2.84
N GLU A 152 15.28 8.96 4.01
CA GLU A 152 14.61 9.80 5.02
C GLU A 152 14.33 11.22 4.52
N LEU A 153 15.28 11.84 3.79
CA LEU A 153 15.07 13.13 3.16
C LEU A 153 14.03 13.07 2.04
N ALA A 154 13.96 11.93 1.37
CA ALA A 154 13.08 11.68 0.26
C ALA A 154 11.60 11.58 0.66
N GLU A 155 11.27 11.18 1.88
CA GLU A 155 9.89 11.17 2.41
C GLU A 155 9.32 12.59 2.64
N SER A 156 10.16 13.63 2.71
CA SER A 156 9.73 14.99 3.06
C SER A 156 8.60 15.56 2.19
N PRO A 157 8.54 15.37 0.85
CA PRO A 157 7.43 15.87 0.05
C PRO A 157 6.08 15.21 0.41
N LYS A 158 6.10 13.92 0.72
CA LYS A 158 4.91 13.17 1.15
C LYS A 158 4.43 13.65 2.52
N ASP A 159 5.35 13.86 3.45
CA ASP A 159 5.04 14.35 4.79
C ASP A 159 4.46 15.77 4.75
N ILE A 160 5.05 16.66 3.97
CA ILE A 160 4.55 18.02 3.77
C ILE A 160 3.13 17.99 3.21
N PHE A 161 2.88 17.16 2.18
CA PHE A 161 1.55 17.00 1.62
C PHE A 161 0.57 16.40 2.64
N SER A 162 0.98 15.40 3.39
CA SER A 162 0.16 14.75 4.42
C SER A 162 -0.26 15.71 5.52
N MET A 163 0.68 16.52 6.04
CA MET A 163 0.36 17.53 7.04
C MET A 163 -0.59 18.59 6.49
N PHE A 164 -0.31 19.11 5.31
CA PHE A 164 -1.21 20.05 4.64
C PHE A 164 -2.61 19.47 4.44
N ASN A 165 -2.71 18.27 3.85
CA ASN A 165 -3.98 17.69 3.42
C ASN A 165 -4.83 17.17 4.57
N ASN A 166 -4.22 16.62 5.61
CA ASN A 166 -4.93 15.94 6.69
C ASN A 166 -5.04 16.77 7.98
N ALA A 167 -4.12 17.71 8.20
CA ALA A 167 -4.08 18.50 9.42
C ALA A 167 -4.44 19.99 9.23
N ASP A 168 -3.88 20.64 8.20
CA ASP A 168 -3.97 22.10 8.08
C ASP A 168 -5.13 22.59 7.23
N ILE A 169 -5.48 21.85 6.16
CA ILE A 169 -6.51 22.28 5.21
C ILE A 169 -7.88 22.35 5.88
N ARG A 170 -8.61 23.43 5.61
CA ARG A 170 -10.00 23.62 6.05
C ARG A 170 -10.82 24.10 4.87
N PHE A 171 -11.98 23.50 4.71
CA PHE A 171 -12.92 23.88 3.68
C PHE A 171 -14.05 24.73 4.25
N PRO A 172 -14.64 25.64 3.46
CA PRO A 172 -15.78 26.44 3.91
C PRO A 172 -17.02 25.58 4.12
N LYS A 173 -17.97 26.13 4.85
CA LYS A 173 -19.32 25.58 4.93
C LYS A 173 -20.12 25.98 3.69
N ILE A 174 -21.05 25.14 3.32
CA ILE A 174 -22.06 25.39 2.26
C ILE A 174 -23.46 25.23 2.85
N THR A 175 -24.47 25.75 2.17
CA THR A 175 -25.87 25.50 2.55
C THR A 175 -26.33 24.16 1.95
N GLY A 176 -26.74 23.22 2.78
CA GLY A 176 -27.28 21.92 2.38
C GLY A 176 -28.64 21.98 1.69
N GLU A 177 -29.23 20.82 1.35
CA GLU A 177 -30.57 20.72 0.75
C GLU A 177 -31.67 21.21 1.69
N ASP A 178 -31.50 21.00 2.99
CA ASP A 178 -32.43 21.41 4.05
C ASP A 178 -32.25 22.87 4.50
N GLY A 179 -31.37 23.62 3.85
CA GLY A 179 -31.07 25.00 4.18
C GLY A 179 -30.12 25.18 5.38
N THR A 180 -29.61 24.10 5.98
CA THR A 180 -28.66 24.18 7.08
C THR A 180 -27.23 24.29 6.58
N ASP A 181 -26.34 24.84 7.42
CA ASP A 181 -24.91 24.92 7.12
C ASP A 181 -24.25 23.55 7.28
N VAL A 182 -23.60 23.08 6.22
CA VAL A 182 -22.84 21.83 6.18
C VAL A 182 -21.36 22.12 5.94
N GLU A 183 -20.52 21.62 6.83
CA GLU A 183 -19.08 21.69 6.64
C GLU A 183 -18.62 20.72 5.54
N VAL A 184 -17.91 21.23 4.54
CA VAL A 184 -17.26 20.39 3.52
C VAL A 184 -16.01 19.75 4.13
N THR A 185 -15.90 18.44 3.98
CA THR A 185 -14.72 17.65 4.38
C THR A 185 -14.43 16.61 3.31
N HIS A 186 -13.22 16.04 3.28
CA HIS A 186 -12.90 14.94 2.35
C HIS A 186 -13.91 13.79 2.47
N GLY A 187 -14.30 13.42 3.68
CA GLY A 187 -15.26 12.33 3.93
C GLY A 187 -16.70 12.64 3.50
N ARG A 188 -17.11 13.91 3.55
CA ARG A 188 -18.47 14.33 3.15
C ARG A 188 -18.58 14.72 1.69
N PHE A 189 -17.46 15.00 1.03
CA PHE A 189 -17.45 15.54 -0.33
C PHE A 189 -18.26 14.71 -1.32
N ILE A 190 -18.00 13.40 -1.37
CA ILE A 190 -18.73 12.51 -2.29
C ILE A 190 -20.22 12.45 -1.98
N SER A 191 -20.61 12.41 -0.71
CA SER A 191 -22.02 12.43 -0.30
C SER A 191 -22.72 13.73 -0.74
N LEU A 192 -22.03 14.88 -0.67
CA LEU A 192 -22.54 16.16 -1.16
C LEU A 192 -22.69 16.17 -2.69
N LEU A 193 -21.78 15.51 -3.44
CA LEU A 193 -21.90 15.35 -4.89
C LEU A 193 -23.00 14.35 -5.31
N GLN A 194 -23.52 13.55 -4.39
CA GLN A 194 -24.67 12.68 -4.61
C GLN A 194 -26.02 13.40 -4.41
N SER A 195 -26.01 14.64 -3.91
CA SER A 195 -27.21 15.45 -3.72
C SER A 195 -28.02 15.58 -5.02
N LYS A 196 -29.35 15.56 -4.91
CA LYS A 196 -30.24 15.85 -6.05
C LYS A 196 -30.23 17.34 -6.44
N ASP A 197 -29.93 18.24 -5.50
CA ASP A 197 -29.80 19.67 -5.74
C ASP A 197 -28.44 19.99 -6.41
N GLN A 198 -28.46 20.42 -7.65
CA GLN A 198 -27.27 20.79 -8.40
C GLN A 198 -26.49 21.93 -7.74
N ARG A 199 -27.18 22.86 -7.07
CA ARG A 199 -26.54 23.96 -6.33
C ARG A 199 -25.64 23.40 -5.24
N VAL A 200 -26.13 22.45 -4.44
CA VAL A 200 -25.34 21.82 -3.36
C VAL A 200 -24.09 21.13 -3.92
N ARG A 201 -24.23 20.39 -5.03
CA ARG A 201 -23.09 19.74 -5.69
C ARG A 201 -22.05 20.73 -6.17
N LYS A 202 -22.51 21.81 -6.83
CA LYS A 202 -21.66 22.89 -7.31
C LYS A 202 -20.93 23.57 -6.16
N ASP A 203 -21.69 24.00 -5.14
CA ASP A 203 -21.12 24.69 -3.98
C ASP A 203 -20.08 23.83 -3.26
N ALA A 204 -20.33 22.52 -3.09
CA ALA A 204 -19.39 21.59 -2.51
C ALA A 204 -18.10 21.45 -3.33
N PHE A 205 -18.25 21.36 -4.65
CA PHE A 205 -17.12 21.26 -5.59
C PHE A 205 -16.26 22.54 -5.54
N GLU A 206 -16.90 23.71 -5.65
CA GLU A 206 -16.20 24.99 -5.61
C GLU A 206 -15.55 25.26 -4.23
N ALA A 207 -16.22 24.85 -3.15
CA ALA A 207 -15.69 24.96 -1.80
C ALA A 207 -14.42 24.12 -1.60
N LEU A 208 -14.40 22.89 -2.09
CA LEU A 208 -13.23 22.01 -1.95
C LEU A 208 -12.10 22.45 -2.88
N TYR A 209 -12.36 22.52 -4.19
CA TYR A 209 -11.30 22.83 -5.16
C TYR A 209 -10.83 24.27 -5.09
N GLY A 210 -11.69 25.21 -4.68
CA GLY A 210 -11.30 26.61 -4.46
C GLY A 210 -10.28 26.78 -3.35
N VAL A 211 -10.24 25.89 -2.36
CA VAL A 211 -9.15 25.89 -1.36
C VAL A 211 -7.85 25.36 -1.96
N TYR A 212 -7.89 24.22 -2.67
CA TYR A 212 -6.70 23.70 -3.36
C TYR A 212 -6.10 24.70 -4.35
N GLU A 213 -6.95 25.42 -5.08
CA GLU A 213 -6.50 26.46 -6.03
C GLU A 213 -5.67 27.58 -5.35
N LYS A 214 -6.03 27.96 -4.12
CA LYS A 214 -5.26 28.95 -3.36
C LYS A 214 -3.83 28.46 -3.04
N PHE A 215 -3.65 27.14 -2.91
CA PHE A 215 -2.36 26.53 -2.61
C PHE A 215 -1.66 25.90 -3.84
N ARG A 216 -2.18 26.14 -5.05
CA ARG A 216 -1.71 25.54 -6.30
C ARG A 216 -0.17 25.60 -6.45
N ASN A 217 0.45 26.72 -6.14
CA ASN A 217 1.89 26.87 -6.31
C ASN A 217 2.69 26.02 -5.31
N THR A 218 2.23 25.94 -4.06
CA THR A 218 2.84 25.11 -3.02
C THR A 218 2.69 23.63 -3.36
N LEU A 219 1.48 23.21 -3.75
CA LEU A 219 1.19 21.83 -4.16
C LEU A 219 2.01 21.41 -5.39
N ALA A 220 2.12 22.32 -6.38
CA ALA A 220 2.95 22.06 -7.56
C ALA A 220 4.45 21.97 -7.21
N ALA A 221 4.92 22.74 -6.22
CA ALA A 221 6.32 22.64 -5.74
C ALA A 221 6.56 21.32 -5.01
N THR A 222 5.63 20.90 -4.13
CA THR A 222 5.69 19.62 -3.41
C THR A 222 5.66 18.45 -4.37
N TYR A 223 4.72 18.42 -5.33
CA TYR A 223 4.65 17.39 -6.37
C TYR A 223 5.94 17.31 -7.19
N ARG A 224 6.47 18.47 -7.62
CA ARG A 224 7.75 18.52 -8.35
C ARG A 224 8.92 17.99 -7.52
N ALA A 225 8.92 18.22 -6.20
CA ALA A 225 9.95 17.68 -5.31
C ALA A 225 9.86 16.14 -5.28
N ASN A 226 8.64 15.57 -5.18
CA ASN A 226 8.41 14.12 -5.26
C ASN A 226 8.92 13.54 -6.60
N VAL A 227 8.55 14.13 -7.73
CA VAL A 227 9.02 13.67 -9.05
C VAL A 227 10.55 13.72 -9.16
N LYS A 228 11.19 14.76 -8.64
CA LYS A 228 12.66 14.86 -8.65
C LYS A 228 13.32 13.77 -7.81
N GLN A 229 12.72 13.42 -6.69
CA GLN A 229 13.17 12.33 -5.84
C GLN A 229 13.10 10.99 -6.58
N GLU A 230 11.96 10.65 -7.15
CA GLU A 230 11.79 9.40 -7.91
C GLU A 230 12.80 9.29 -9.06
N VAL A 231 12.94 10.37 -9.84
CA VAL A 231 13.95 10.44 -10.92
C VAL A 231 15.38 10.29 -10.40
N PHE A 232 15.68 10.83 -9.21
CA PHE A 232 17.00 10.68 -8.58
C PHE A 232 17.28 9.19 -8.27
N PHE A 233 16.34 8.49 -7.59
CA PHE A 233 16.51 7.10 -7.24
C PHE A 233 16.55 6.18 -8.46
N ALA A 234 15.68 6.41 -9.45
CA ALA A 234 15.68 5.66 -10.71
C ALA A 234 17.05 5.75 -11.41
N ARG A 235 17.60 6.95 -11.53
CA ARG A 235 18.93 7.16 -12.15
C ARG A 235 20.05 6.56 -11.32
N ALA A 236 20.04 6.73 -10.00
CA ALA A 236 21.04 6.16 -9.11
C ALA A 236 21.09 4.63 -9.26
N ARG A 237 19.93 3.99 -9.38
CA ARG A 237 19.78 2.55 -9.58
C ARG A 237 19.87 2.10 -11.04
N ARG A 238 20.27 2.99 -11.96
CA ARG A 238 20.52 2.70 -13.40
C ARG A 238 19.28 2.26 -14.18
N TYR A 239 18.10 2.71 -13.81
CA TYR A 239 16.91 2.55 -14.66
C TYR A 239 16.94 3.55 -15.82
N GLY A 240 16.40 3.15 -16.97
CA GLY A 240 16.28 4.00 -18.15
C GLY A 240 15.28 5.14 -17.96
N SER A 241 14.27 4.93 -17.11
CA SER A 241 13.26 5.93 -16.76
C SER A 241 12.71 5.69 -15.35
N ASP A 242 12.06 6.71 -14.80
CA ASP A 242 11.29 6.65 -13.58
C ASP A 242 10.11 5.66 -13.70
N LEU A 243 9.41 5.67 -14.84
CA LEU A 243 8.33 4.72 -15.13
C LEU A 243 8.83 3.27 -15.14
N GLU A 244 9.99 2.99 -15.72
CA GLU A 244 10.61 1.67 -15.69
C GLU A 244 10.89 1.24 -14.26
N ALA A 245 11.51 2.12 -13.44
CA ALA A 245 11.77 1.85 -12.03
C ALA A 245 10.51 1.55 -11.23
N ALA A 246 9.43 2.33 -11.45
CA ALA A 246 8.15 2.13 -10.77
C ALA A 246 7.47 0.80 -11.14
N LEU A 247 7.64 0.32 -12.37
CA LEU A 247 7.03 -0.91 -12.86
C LEU A 247 7.87 -2.16 -12.58
N ASP A 248 9.17 -1.99 -12.33
CA ASP A 248 10.12 -3.09 -12.17
C ASP A 248 9.79 -4.00 -10.99
N GLY A 249 9.39 -3.45 -9.85
CA GLY A 249 9.04 -4.26 -8.67
C GLY A 249 7.97 -5.32 -8.94
N SER A 250 7.04 -5.04 -9.86
CA SER A 250 6.00 -5.97 -10.30
C SER A 250 6.33 -6.68 -11.62
N HIS A 251 7.54 -6.48 -12.15
CA HIS A 251 8.00 -7.01 -13.44
C HIS A 251 7.03 -6.69 -14.61
N ILE A 252 6.52 -5.45 -14.64
CA ILE A 252 5.60 -4.99 -15.67
C ILE A 252 6.39 -4.24 -16.74
N PRO A 253 6.43 -4.70 -18.00
CA PRO A 253 7.04 -3.95 -19.09
C PRO A 253 6.34 -2.60 -19.33
N VAL A 254 7.10 -1.56 -19.66
CA VAL A 254 6.55 -0.22 -19.99
C VAL A 254 5.49 -0.30 -21.09
N SER A 255 5.66 -1.25 -22.03
CA SER A 255 4.69 -1.48 -23.11
C SER A 255 3.27 -1.84 -22.61
N VAL A 256 3.15 -2.46 -21.44
CA VAL A 256 1.83 -2.76 -20.83
C VAL A 256 1.16 -1.46 -20.36
N TYR A 257 1.94 -0.56 -19.76
CA TYR A 257 1.46 0.76 -19.36
C TYR A 257 1.01 1.59 -20.58
N ASP A 258 1.84 1.64 -21.62
CA ASP A 258 1.52 2.36 -22.85
C ASP A 258 0.28 1.77 -23.54
N ASN A 259 0.17 0.42 -23.58
CA ASN A 259 -1.00 -0.26 -24.12
C ASN A 259 -2.27 0.03 -23.32
N LEU A 260 -2.19 0.12 -21.98
CA LEU A 260 -3.33 0.51 -21.14
C LEU A 260 -3.85 1.89 -21.55
N ILE A 261 -2.95 2.86 -21.69
CA ILE A 261 -3.31 4.23 -22.14
C ILE A 261 -3.96 4.18 -23.53
N HIS A 262 -3.36 3.43 -24.45
CA HIS A 262 -3.87 3.28 -25.82
C HIS A 262 -5.30 2.71 -25.83
N VAL A 263 -5.53 1.58 -25.13
CA VAL A 263 -6.84 0.93 -25.03
C VAL A 263 -7.88 1.85 -24.37
N VAL A 264 -7.50 2.57 -23.31
CA VAL A 264 -8.40 3.54 -22.67
C VAL A 264 -8.80 4.63 -23.67
N HIS A 265 -7.84 5.17 -24.44
CA HIS A 265 -8.12 6.19 -25.47
C HIS A 265 -9.07 5.68 -26.57
N GLU A 266 -8.87 4.45 -27.05
CA GLU A 266 -9.78 3.84 -28.03
C GLU A 266 -11.22 3.72 -27.50
N HIS A 267 -11.39 3.52 -26.21
CA HIS A 267 -12.68 3.32 -25.56
C HIS A 267 -13.32 4.62 -24.99
N LEU A 268 -12.61 5.77 -25.04
CA LEU A 268 -13.19 7.06 -24.61
C LEU A 268 -14.54 7.39 -25.24
N PRO A 269 -14.84 7.04 -26.53
CA PRO A 269 -16.16 7.26 -27.10
C PRO A 269 -17.31 6.60 -26.30
N LEU A 270 -17.04 5.43 -25.65
CA LEU A 270 -18.03 4.77 -24.78
C LEU A 270 -18.27 5.59 -23.51
N MET A 271 -17.20 6.10 -22.90
CA MET A 271 -17.31 7.00 -21.75
C MET A 271 -18.08 8.28 -22.10
N HIS A 272 -17.76 8.89 -23.25
CA HIS A 272 -18.49 10.07 -23.73
C HIS A 272 -19.98 9.77 -23.97
N ARG A 273 -20.31 8.57 -24.47
CA ARG A 273 -21.69 8.12 -24.63
C ARG A 273 -22.38 7.96 -23.27
N TYR A 274 -21.70 7.33 -22.31
CA TYR A 274 -22.21 7.20 -20.94
C TYR A 274 -22.49 8.57 -20.31
N VAL A 275 -21.57 9.52 -20.40
CA VAL A 275 -21.74 10.88 -19.87
C VAL A 275 -22.92 11.60 -20.53
N LYS A 276 -23.12 11.42 -21.85
CA LYS A 276 -24.30 11.97 -22.56
C LYS A 276 -25.62 11.36 -22.07
N ILE A 277 -25.66 10.06 -21.82
CA ILE A 277 -26.82 9.38 -21.25
C ILE A 277 -27.08 9.91 -19.84
N ARG A 278 -26.02 10.02 -19.01
CA ARG A 278 -26.09 10.57 -17.66
C ARG A 278 -26.70 11.98 -17.65
N LYS A 279 -26.19 12.87 -18.49
CA LYS A 279 -26.73 14.23 -18.66
C LYS A 279 -28.26 14.20 -18.93
N LYS A 280 -28.70 13.33 -19.86
CA LYS A 280 -30.09 13.19 -20.22
C LYS A 280 -30.97 12.66 -19.08
N LEU A 281 -30.49 11.62 -18.38
CA LEU A 281 -31.25 11.02 -17.27
C LEU A 281 -31.36 11.94 -16.05
N LEU A 282 -30.36 12.77 -15.81
CA LEU A 282 -30.38 13.78 -14.75
C LEU A 282 -31.16 15.05 -15.14
N GLY A 283 -31.62 15.17 -16.39
CA GLY A 283 -32.36 16.34 -16.86
C GLY A 283 -31.56 17.65 -16.89
N LEU A 284 -30.23 17.57 -17.07
CA LEU A 284 -29.31 18.70 -16.99
C LEU A 284 -29.16 19.36 -18.37
N ASP A 285 -29.18 20.69 -18.42
CA ASP A 285 -28.83 21.46 -19.62
C ASP A 285 -27.35 21.39 -19.94
N GLU A 286 -26.50 21.37 -18.89
CA GLU A 286 -25.05 21.18 -18.95
C GLU A 286 -24.60 20.25 -17.83
N LEU A 287 -23.72 19.29 -18.14
CA LEU A 287 -23.18 18.37 -17.18
C LEU A 287 -21.75 18.79 -16.80
N HIS A 288 -21.52 18.95 -15.53
CA HIS A 288 -20.24 19.35 -14.95
C HIS A 288 -19.60 18.20 -14.16
N MET A 289 -18.35 18.36 -13.77
CA MET A 289 -17.62 17.36 -12.96
C MET A 289 -18.34 17.04 -11.65
N TYR A 290 -19.03 18.00 -11.05
CA TYR A 290 -19.78 17.78 -9.80
C TYR A 290 -21.08 16.98 -9.99
N ASP A 291 -21.51 16.69 -11.22
CA ASP A 291 -22.70 15.89 -11.53
C ASP A 291 -22.38 14.38 -11.72
N LEU A 292 -21.10 14.00 -11.66
CA LEU A 292 -20.67 12.63 -11.98
C LEU A 292 -21.02 11.59 -10.91
N TYR A 293 -21.27 11.99 -9.67
CA TYR A 293 -21.62 11.10 -8.56
C TYR A 293 -23.11 11.04 -8.25
N THR A 294 -23.91 11.92 -8.86
CA THR A 294 -25.36 11.99 -8.63
C THR A 294 -26.04 10.69 -9.08
N PRO A 295 -26.87 10.03 -8.27
CA PRO A 295 -27.62 8.85 -8.69
C PRO A 295 -28.53 9.14 -9.89
N MET A 296 -28.53 8.27 -10.90
CA MET A 296 -29.39 8.39 -12.10
C MET A 296 -30.73 7.67 -11.93
N THR A 297 -30.86 6.85 -10.90
CA THR A 297 -32.07 6.10 -10.56
C THR A 297 -32.59 6.56 -9.21
N GLU A 298 -33.87 6.38 -8.99
CA GLU A 298 -34.45 6.60 -7.67
C GLU A 298 -33.97 5.51 -6.71
N ASN A 299 -33.78 5.89 -5.45
CA ASN A 299 -33.47 4.93 -4.40
C ASN A 299 -34.71 4.04 -4.18
N SER A 300 -34.54 2.74 -4.07
CA SER A 300 -35.61 1.78 -3.82
C SER A 300 -36.35 2.04 -2.48
N GLY A 301 -35.80 2.90 -1.63
CA GLY A 301 -36.33 3.18 -0.30
C GLY A 301 -36.07 2.06 0.71
N GLU A 302 -35.41 0.98 0.31
CA GLU A 302 -35.01 -0.08 1.24
C GLU A 302 -33.90 0.41 2.13
N HIS A 303 -34.13 0.42 3.41
CA HIS A 303 -33.16 0.77 4.46
C HIS A 303 -32.69 -0.54 5.11
N PHE A 304 -31.44 -0.91 4.85
CA PHE A 304 -30.80 -2.01 5.54
C PHE A 304 -30.12 -1.48 6.80
N SER A 305 -30.55 -1.96 7.96
CA SER A 305 -29.84 -1.66 9.21
C SER A 305 -28.53 -2.44 9.25
N PHE A 306 -27.58 -2.00 10.09
CA PHE A 306 -26.35 -2.74 10.34
C PHE A 306 -26.63 -4.19 10.82
N GLU A 307 -27.66 -4.37 11.64
CA GLU A 307 -28.05 -5.70 12.13
C GLU A 307 -28.65 -6.59 11.02
N ASP A 308 -29.31 -5.99 10.02
CA ASP A 308 -29.79 -6.77 8.87
C ASP A 308 -28.61 -7.18 7.97
N ALA A 309 -27.65 -6.27 7.72
CA ALA A 309 -26.45 -6.58 6.96
C ALA A 309 -25.56 -7.66 7.60
N LYS A 310 -25.59 -7.80 8.94
CA LYS A 310 -24.88 -8.89 9.65
C LYS A 310 -25.52 -10.26 9.46
N LYS A 311 -26.80 -10.33 9.08
CA LYS A 311 -27.52 -11.60 8.90
C LYS A 311 -27.42 -12.14 7.48
N THR A 312 -26.98 -11.29 6.53
CA THR A 312 -26.77 -11.63 5.13
C THR A 312 -25.35 -12.13 4.90
#